data_37a6fe7cf90a8fdd17fe8cbcb3f08a64
#
_entry.id   37a6fe7cf90a8fdd17fe8cbcb3f08a64
#
_cell.length_a   1.000
_cell.length_b   1.000
_cell.length_c   1.000
_cell.angle_alpha   90.00
_cell.angle_beta   90.00
_cell.angle_gamma   90.00
#
_symmetry.space_group_name_H-M   'P 1'
#
loop_
_entity.id
_entity.type
_entity.pdbx_description
1 polymer ?
#
loop_
_entity_poly.entity_id
_entity_poly.type
_entity_poly.pdbx_seq_one_letter_code
_entity_poly.pdbx_strand_id
1 'polypeptide(L)'
;MVKINLQPHIAGLVRLRVLAVTAMVGAMMYGAISNALAQADLADQIAKADIGYGEYLAGECVTCHQKSGTGIPQINGIEAGTFVTIMKAYRSKELDNKVMQMVAGRLDDEQIISLAAYFSLLTE
;
A
#
# COMPACT_ATOMS: atom_id res chain seq x y z
N MET A 1 17.88 60.37 -21.56
CA MET A 1 18.28 59.19 -20.78
C MET A 1 17.28 59.00 -19.65
N VAL A 2 16.36 58.04 -19.76
CA VAL A 2 15.37 57.73 -18.71
C VAL A 2 16.02 56.65 -17.81
N LYS A 3 16.31 57.02 -16.56
CA LYS A 3 16.77 56.05 -15.54
C LYS A 3 15.54 55.30 -15.02
N ILE A 4 15.38 54.06 -15.41
CA ILE A 4 14.37 53.16 -14.84
C ILE A 4 14.88 52.73 -13.47
N ASN A 5 14.29 53.33 -12.43
CA ASN A 5 14.56 52.96 -11.03
C ASN A 5 13.76 51.68 -10.73
N LEU A 6 14.39 50.50 -10.86
CA LEU A 6 13.76 49.21 -10.50
C LEU A 6 13.64 49.16 -8.98
N GLN A 7 12.41 49.28 -8.47
CA GLN A 7 12.11 49.31 -7.04
C GLN A 7 12.48 47.98 -6.38
N PRO A 8 13.11 47.97 -5.18
CA PRO A 8 13.57 46.80 -4.46
C PRO A 8 12.44 45.83 -4.04
N HIS A 9 11.19 46.28 -4.11
CA HIS A 9 10.01 45.45 -3.75
C HIS A 9 9.76 44.28 -4.69
N ILE A 10 10.13 44.35 -5.97
CA ILE A 10 9.93 43.27 -6.95
C ILE A 10 10.93 42.15 -6.71
N ALA A 11 12.15 42.47 -6.31
CA ALA A 11 13.19 41.47 -6.04
C ALA A 11 12.85 40.54 -4.83
N GLY A 12 12.19 41.11 -3.79
CA GLY A 12 11.74 40.34 -2.63
C GLY A 12 10.61 39.37 -2.95
N LEU A 13 9.62 39.79 -3.74
CA LEU A 13 8.49 38.93 -4.15
C LEU A 13 8.91 37.78 -5.06
N VAL A 14 9.87 38.00 -5.94
CA VAL A 14 10.40 36.94 -6.83
C VAL A 14 11.18 35.89 -5.99
N ARG A 15 12.02 36.36 -5.06
CA ARG A 15 12.77 35.44 -4.17
C ARG A 15 11.87 34.59 -3.28
N LEU A 16 10.81 35.19 -2.73
CA LEU A 16 9.85 34.46 -1.90
C LEU A 16 9.08 33.41 -2.69
N ARG A 17 8.68 33.70 -3.92
CA ARG A 17 8.00 32.75 -4.81
C ARG A 17 8.90 31.60 -5.26
N VAL A 18 10.16 31.86 -5.55
CA VAL A 18 11.15 30.83 -5.92
C VAL A 18 11.41 29.88 -4.75
N LEU A 19 11.57 30.41 -3.53
CA LEU A 19 11.76 29.58 -2.33
C LEU A 19 10.54 28.71 -2.02
N ALA A 20 9.32 29.23 -2.21
CA ALA A 20 8.09 28.47 -2.00
C ALA A 20 7.94 27.32 -3.03
N VAL A 21 8.28 27.56 -4.29
CA VAL A 21 8.22 26.54 -5.35
C VAL A 21 9.25 25.43 -5.12
N THR A 22 10.47 25.78 -4.73
CA THR A 22 11.52 24.78 -4.42
C THR A 22 11.17 23.93 -3.20
N ALA A 23 10.54 24.50 -2.18
CA ALA A 23 10.08 23.74 -1.02
C ALA A 23 8.93 22.75 -1.37
N MET A 24 7.98 23.15 -2.23
CA MET A 24 6.90 22.27 -2.69
C MET A 24 7.42 21.11 -3.55
N VAL A 25 8.34 21.36 -4.46
CA VAL A 25 8.93 20.31 -5.31
C VAL A 25 9.74 19.32 -4.47
N GLY A 26 10.48 19.80 -3.48
CA GLY A 26 11.22 18.93 -2.55
C GLY A 26 10.31 18.00 -1.76
N ALA A 27 9.20 18.51 -1.22
CA ALA A 27 8.25 17.72 -0.44
C ALA A 27 7.59 16.60 -1.28
N MET A 28 7.24 16.87 -2.54
CA MET A 28 6.68 15.87 -3.45
C MET A 28 7.68 14.76 -3.81
N MET A 29 8.97 15.08 -3.97
CA MET A 29 10.00 14.07 -4.26
C MET A 29 10.26 13.16 -3.06
N TYR A 30 10.26 13.69 -1.83
CA TYR A 30 10.45 12.85 -0.62
C TYR A 30 9.31 11.84 -0.43
N GLY A 31 8.06 12.21 -0.69
CA GLY A 31 6.92 11.30 -0.61
C GLY A 31 6.98 10.15 -1.61
N ALA A 32 7.41 10.41 -2.84
CA ALA A 32 7.54 9.37 -3.87
C ALA A 32 8.62 8.33 -3.56
N ILE A 33 9.75 8.76 -3.02
CA ILE A 33 10.87 7.86 -2.65
C ILE A 33 10.46 6.97 -1.48
N SER A 34 9.77 7.49 -0.48
CA SER A 34 9.34 6.72 0.69
C SER A 34 8.36 5.60 0.31
N ASN A 35 7.42 5.87 -0.59
CA ASN A 35 6.48 4.86 -1.09
C ASN A 35 7.19 3.77 -1.91
N ALA A 36 8.15 4.14 -2.76
CA ALA A 36 8.90 3.17 -3.56
C ALA A 36 9.74 2.22 -2.68
N LEU A 37 10.36 2.72 -1.63
CA LEU A 37 11.12 1.91 -0.67
C LEU A 37 10.21 0.95 0.11
N ALA A 38 9.03 1.40 0.55
CA ALA A 38 8.07 0.55 1.27
C ALA A 38 7.51 -0.57 0.37
N GLN A 39 7.26 -0.30 -0.90
CA GLN A 39 6.83 -1.31 -1.87
C GLN A 39 7.94 -2.32 -2.19
N ALA A 40 9.19 -1.88 -2.30
CA ALA A 40 10.33 -2.76 -2.53
C ALA A 40 10.58 -3.70 -1.33
N ASP A 41 10.43 -3.19 -0.11
CA ASP A 41 10.53 -3.99 1.11
C ASP A 41 9.42 -5.04 1.20
N LEU A 42 8.17 -4.68 0.91
CA LEU A 42 7.05 -5.62 0.87
C LEU A 42 7.25 -6.70 -0.20
N ALA A 43 7.73 -6.34 -1.39
CA ALA A 43 8.02 -7.31 -2.44
C ALA A 43 9.10 -8.32 -2.03
N ASP A 44 10.14 -7.86 -1.33
CA ASP A 44 11.20 -8.71 -0.79
C ASP A 44 10.66 -9.67 0.31
N GLN A 45 9.81 -9.18 1.20
CA GLN A 45 9.15 -10.00 2.21
C GLN A 45 8.27 -11.08 1.58
N ILE A 46 7.46 -10.75 0.56
CA ILE A 46 6.63 -11.71 -0.16
C ILE A 46 7.48 -12.75 -0.89
N ALA A 47 8.59 -12.36 -1.51
CA ALA A 47 9.50 -13.26 -2.20
C ALA A 47 10.19 -14.28 -1.28
N LYS A 48 10.33 -13.95 0.00
CA LYS A 48 10.93 -14.81 1.04
C LYS A 48 9.89 -15.52 1.91
N ALA A 49 8.59 -15.33 1.65
CA ALA A 49 7.52 -15.88 2.46
C ALA A 49 7.49 -17.39 2.46
N ASP A 50 7.07 -17.98 3.56
CA ASP A 50 6.83 -19.41 3.67
C ASP A 50 5.47 -19.78 3.03
N ILE A 51 5.53 -20.26 1.79
CA ILE A 51 4.35 -20.64 1.02
C ILE A 51 3.64 -21.85 1.65
N GLY A 52 4.38 -22.79 2.22
CA GLY A 52 3.79 -23.96 2.90
C GLY A 52 3.02 -23.57 4.15
N TYR A 53 3.52 -22.59 4.89
CA TYR A 53 2.78 -22.01 6.01
C TYR A 53 1.55 -21.25 5.53
N GLY A 54 1.66 -20.50 4.43
CA GLY A 54 0.52 -19.84 3.78
C GLY A 54 -0.57 -20.84 3.36
N GLU A 55 -0.19 -21.98 2.78
CA GLU A 55 -1.11 -23.07 2.42
C GLU A 55 -1.84 -23.63 3.65
N TYR A 56 -1.11 -23.90 4.71
CA TYR A 56 -1.69 -24.36 5.97
C TYR A 56 -2.75 -23.39 6.52
N LEU A 57 -2.44 -22.12 6.56
CA LEU A 57 -3.35 -21.06 7.05
C LEU A 57 -4.56 -20.87 6.12
N ALA A 58 -4.40 -21.07 4.80
CA ALA A 58 -5.44 -20.86 3.81
C ALA A 58 -6.66 -21.78 3.99
N GLY A 59 -6.49 -22.91 4.70
CA GLY A 59 -7.59 -23.84 4.99
C GLY A 59 -8.82 -23.19 5.63
N GLU A 60 -8.64 -22.18 6.48
CA GLU A 60 -9.76 -21.43 7.05
C GLU A 60 -10.40 -20.47 6.04
N CYS A 61 -9.60 -19.91 5.14
CA CYS A 61 -10.05 -18.89 4.16
C CYS A 61 -10.93 -19.50 3.07
N VAL A 62 -10.52 -20.66 2.54
CA VAL A 62 -11.21 -21.33 1.42
C VAL A 62 -12.62 -21.79 1.81
N THR A 63 -12.90 -21.99 3.07
CA THR A 63 -14.25 -22.34 3.54
C THR A 63 -15.31 -21.34 3.09
N CYS A 64 -14.99 -20.05 3.04
CA CYS A 64 -15.87 -18.97 2.61
C CYS A 64 -15.55 -18.47 1.21
N HIS A 65 -14.28 -18.43 0.83
CA HIS A 65 -13.78 -17.79 -0.40
C HIS A 65 -13.64 -18.72 -1.62
N GLN A 66 -14.05 -19.98 -1.49
CA GLN A 66 -13.90 -20.97 -2.57
C GLN A 66 -15.01 -20.96 -3.63
N LYS A 67 -16.20 -20.40 -3.32
CA LYS A 67 -17.38 -20.51 -4.18
C LYS A 67 -17.70 -19.17 -4.84
N SER A 68 -17.64 -19.11 -6.17
CA SER A 68 -18.19 -18.02 -6.94
C SER A 68 -19.71 -17.92 -6.76
N GLY A 69 -20.26 -16.72 -6.77
CA GLY A 69 -21.72 -16.51 -6.77
C GLY A 69 -22.38 -16.36 -5.39
N THR A 70 -21.61 -16.39 -4.30
CA THR A 70 -22.14 -16.20 -2.94
C THR A 70 -22.10 -14.76 -2.45
N GLY A 71 -21.61 -13.81 -3.27
CA GLY A 71 -21.30 -12.45 -2.84
C GLY A 71 -19.98 -12.32 -2.05
N ILE A 72 -19.30 -13.44 -1.80
CA ILE A 72 -17.96 -13.48 -1.20
C ILE A 72 -16.95 -13.57 -2.36
N PRO A 73 -15.95 -12.65 -2.43
CA PRO A 73 -15.00 -12.65 -3.53
C PRO A 73 -14.10 -13.89 -3.50
N GLN A 74 -13.75 -14.41 -4.68
CA GLN A 74 -12.65 -15.35 -4.81
C GLN A 74 -11.33 -14.62 -4.54
N ILE A 75 -10.38 -15.34 -3.94
CA ILE A 75 -9.07 -14.79 -3.57
C ILE A 75 -7.90 -15.54 -4.23
N ASN A 76 -8.19 -16.59 -5.00
CA ASN A 76 -7.17 -17.27 -5.82
C ASN A 76 -6.68 -16.31 -6.92
N GLY A 77 -5.38 -16.28 -7.16
CA GLY A 77 -4.78 -15.43 -8.18
C GLY A 77 -4.72 -13.94 -7.80
N ILE A 78 -5.13 -13.56 -6.60
CA ILE A 78 -5.02 -12.17 -6.16
C ILE A 78 -3.54 -11.75 -6.08
N GLU A 79 -3.24 -10.55 -6.58
CA GLU A 79 -1.88 -10.00 -6.47
C GLU A 79 -1.48 -9.86 -4.98
N ALA A 80 -0.28 -10.36 -4.64
CA ALA A 80 0.12 -10.52 -3.24
C ALA A 80 0.16 -9.21 -2.44
N GLY A 81 0.67 -8.12 -3.01
CA GLY A 81 0.70 -6.81 -2.35
C GLY A 81 -0.70 -6.25 -2.11
N THR A 82 -1.62 -6.50 -3.04
CA THR A 82 -3.04 -6.15 -2.91
C THR A 82 -3.68 -6.93 -1.77
N PHE A 83 -3.43 -8.24 -1.67
CA PHE A 83 -3.92 -9.07 -0.57
C PHE A 83 -3.44 -8.52 0.79
N VAL A 84 -2.13 -8.24 0.93
CA VAL A 84 -1.55 -7.67 2.16
C VAL A 84 -2.23 -6.35 2.53
N THR A 85 -2.42 -5.46 1.56
CA THR A 85 -3.06 -4.15 1.76
C THR A 85 -4.50 -4.29 2.27
N ILE A 86 -5.29 -5.15 1.63
CA ILE A 86 -6.70 -5.39 2.01
C ILE A 86 -6.78 -6.01 3.41
N MET A 87 -5.95 -7.00 3.72
CA MET A 87 -5.95 -7.66 5.03
C MET A 87 -5.54 -6.70 6.16
N LYS A 88 -4.54 -5.85 5.92
CA LYS A 88 -4.15 -4.80 6.88
C LYS A 88 -5.26 -3.76 7.07
N ALA A 89 -5.98 -3.39 6.02
CA ALA A 89 -7.11 -2.46 6.10
C ALA A 89 -8.32 -3.05 6.87
N TYR A 90 -8.59 -4.35 6.75
CA TYR A 90 -9.56 -5.02 7.62
C TYR A 90 -9.09 -5.08 9.07
N ARG A 91 -7.82 -5.38 9.32
CA ARG A 91 -7.24 -5.44 10.66
C ARG A 91 -7.29 -4.09 11.37
N SER A 92 -7.02 -3.01 10.65
CA SER A 92 -7.13 -1.62 11.17
C SER A 92 -8.56 -1.10 11.23
N LYS A 93 -9.55 -1.86 10.71
CA LYS A 93 -10.98 -1.50 10.61
C LYS A 93 -11.27 -0.35 9.64
N GLU A 94 -10.38 -0.05 8.72
CA GLU A 94 -10.60 0.90 7.63
C GLU A 94 -11.62 0.37 6.60
N LEU A 95 -11.63 -0.95 6.37
CA LEU A 95 -12.65 -1.61 5.54
C LEU A 95 -13.76 -2.20 6.42
N ASP A 96 -15.02 -1.94 6.04
CA ASP A 96 -16.18 -2.39 6.80
C ASP A 96 -16.66 -3.78 6.36
N ASN A 97 -16.25 -4.79 7.11
CA ASN A 97 -16.79 -6.15 7.10
C ASN A 97 -16.43 -6.80 8.43
N LYS A 98 -17.41 -7.01 9.29
CA LYS A 98 -17.17 -7.52 10.65
C LYS A 98 -16.50 -8.89 10.69
N VAL A 99 -16.85 -9.77 9.76
CA VAL A 99 -16.25 -11.10 9.67
C VAL A 99 -14.78 -10.97 9.29
N MET A 100 -14.46 -10.21 8.23
CA MET A 100 -13.08 -10.02 7.81
C MET A 100 -12.24 -9.23 8.81
N GLN A 101 -12.82 -8.25 9.52
CA GLN A 101 -12.14 -7.57 10.62
C GLN A 101 -11.75 -8.53 11.74
N MET A 102 -12.62 -9.48 12.07
CA MET A 102 -12.36 -10.50 13.09
C MET A 102 -11.28 -11.49 12.60
N VAL A 103 -11.35 -11.94 11.36
CA VAL A 103 -10.34 -12.85 10.77
C VAL A 103 -8.98 -12.17 10.69
N ALA A 104 -8.91 -10.99 10.07
CA ALA A 104 -7.66 -10.26 9.90
C ALA A 104 -7.04 -9.80 11.23
N GLY A 105 -7.89 -9.52 12.23
CA GLY A 105 -7.44 -9.12 13.57
C GLY A 105 -6.70 -10.19 14.36
N ARG A 106 -6.78 -11.46 13.92
CA ARG A 106 -6.06 -12.60 14.55
C ARG A 106 -4.74 -12.93 13.86
N LEU A 107 -4.49 -12.35 12.69
CA LEU A 107 -3.31 -12.61 11.89
C LEU A 107 -2.23 -11.56 12.16
N ASP A 108 -1.01 -11.99 12.30
CA ASP A 108 0.17 -11.12 12.32
C ASP A 108 0.67 -10.82 10.88
N ASP A 109 1.72 -10.02 10.75
CA ASP A 109 2.24 -9.61 9.45
C ASP A 109 2.86 -10.77 8.67
N GLU A 110 3.55 -11.69 9.34
CA GLU A 110 4.15 -12.87 8.71
C GLU A 110 3.07 -13.81 8.14
N GLN A 111 2.01 -14.03 8.89
CA GLN A 111 0.86 -14.84 8.46
C GLN A 111 0.15 -14.21 7.26
N ILE A 112 -0.07 -12.91 7.28
CA ILE A 112 -0.68 -12.20 6.14
C ILE A 112 0.22 -12.28 4.89
N ILE A 113 1.54 -12.15 5.04
CA ILE A 113 2.49 -12.22 3.93
C ILE A 113 2.57 -13.65 3.37
N SER A 114 2.59 -14.67 4.22
CA SER A 114 2.59 -16.08 3.80
C SER A 114 1.30 -16.46 3.05
N LEU A 115 0.14 -16.01 3.54
CA LEU A 115 -1.14 -16.16 2.85
C LEU A 115 -1.15 -15.44 1.49
N ALA A 116 -0.62 -14.22 1.42
CA ALA A 116 -0.54 -13.43 0.19
C ALA A 116 0.31 -14.15 -0.86
N ALA A 117 1.48 -14.65 -0.47
CA ALA A 117 2.37 -15.42 -1.35
C ALA A 117 1.67 -16.68 -1.88
N TYR A 118 1.00 -17.43 -1.01
CA TYR A 118 0.28 -18.66 -1.39
C TYR A 118 -0.86 -18.36 -2.38
N PHE A 119 -1.80 -17.47 -2.03
CA PHE A 119 -2.96 -17.18 -2.88
C PHE A 119 -2.58 -16.58 -4.23
N SER A 120 -1.49 -15.83 -4.32
CA SER A 120 -1.02 -15.25 -5.57
C SER A 120 -0.53 -16.29 -6.59
N LEU A 121 -0.14 -17.48 -6.15
CA LEU A 121 0.31 -18.58 -6.99
C LEU A 121 -0.84 -19.45 -7.51
N LEU A 122 -2.02 -19.33 -6.92
CA LEU A 122 -3.17 -20.11 -7.35
C LEU A 122 -3.77 -19.50 -8.62
N THR A 123 -4.23 -20.35 -9.51
CA THR A 123 -5.02 -19.93 -10.68
C THR A 123 -6.50 -19.89 -10.33
N GLU A 124 -7.24 -18.98 -10.98
CA GLU A 124 -8.70 -18.90 -10.90
C GLU A 124 -9.39 -20.19 -11.40
#